data_cfe71a7436250cf648c317f869b016cc
#
_entry.id   cfe71a7436250cf648c317f869b016cc
#
_cell.length_a   1.000
_cell.length_b   1.000
_cell.length_c   1.000
_cell.angle_alpha   90.00
_cell.angle_beta   90.00
_cell.angle_gamma   90.00
#
_symmetry.space_group_name_H-M   'P 1'
#
loop_
_entity.id
_entity.type
_entity.pdbx_description
1 polymer ?
#
loop_
_entity_poly.entity_id
_entity_poly.type
_entity_poly.pdbx_seq_one_letter_code
_entity_poly.pdbx_strand_id
1 'polypeptide(L)'
;MITFEYRFDVLPGKRQDFEEWVERRSRPLWLRLPEVRGYRVYHNVLAVSTPQRVIQVDMDDLAALQRIFTNEEFVKVRDEFHGYVCNMTESILSLIFAK
;
A
#
# COMPACT_ATOMS: atom_id res chain seq x y z
N MET A 1 2.62 17.61 -3.62
CA MET A 1 2.53 16.14 -3.72
C MET A 1 2.57 15.53 -2.32
N ILE A 2 1.77 14.51 -2.11
CA ILE A 2 1.75 13.75 -0.86
C ILE A 2 2.06 12.29 -1.15
N THR A 3 2.49 11.57 -0.11
CA THR A 3 2.73 10.12 -0.18
C THR A 3 1.86 9.44 0.85
N PHE A 4 0.97 8.57 0.39
CA PHE A 4 0.23 7.68 1.26
C PHE A 4 1.12 6.46 1.53
N GLU A 5 1.41 6.21 2.81
CA GLU A 5 2.28 5.11 3.22
C GLU A 5 1.55 4.18 4.15
N TYR A 6 1.67 2.88 3.93
CA TYR A 6 1.22 1.91 4.91
C TYR A 6 2.28 0.83 5.13
N ARG A 7 2.40 0.45 6.39
CA ARG A 7 3.36 -0.49 6.91
C ARG A 7 2.60 -1.66 7.51
N PHE A 8 3.07 -2.86 7.29
CA PHE A 8 2.33 -4.03 7.75
C PHE A 8 3.21 -5.26 7.80
N ASP A 9 2.70 -6.27 8.50
CA ASP A 9 3.25 -7.62 8.49
C ASP A 9 2.27 -8.53 7.74
N VAL A 10 2.79 -9.56 7.11
CA VAL A 10 1.97 -10.59 6.47
C VAL A 10 1.59 -11.62 7.53
N LEU A 11 0.32 -12.02 7.57
CA LEU A 11 -0.15 -13.02 8.53
C LEU A 11 0.63 -14.32 8.38
N PRO A 12 0.98 -14.98 9.50
CA PRO A 12 1.67 -16.26 9.46
C PRO A 12 0.93 -17.28 8.58
N GLY A 13 1.67 -17.97 7.71
CA GLY A 13 1.10 -18.96 6.80
C GLY A 13 0.42 -18.39 5.57
N LYS A 14 0.36 -17.07 5.43
CA LYS A 14 -0.34 -16.39 4.32
C LYS A 14 0.60 -15.83 3.26
N ARG A 15 1.91 -15.99 3.40
CA ARG A 15 2.88 -15.30 2.55
C ARG A 15 2.70 -15.61 1.06
N GLN A 16 2.58 -16.88 0.72
CA GLN A 16 2.44 -17.27 -0.67
C GLN A 16 1.12 -16.77 -1.26
N ASP A 17 0.02 -16.94 -0.54
CA ASP A 17 -1.29 -16.45 -0.97
C ASP A 17 -1.28 -14.94 -1.14
N PHE A 18 -0.61 -14.23 -0.22
CA PHE A 18 -0.47 -12.78 -0.29
C PHE A 18 0.29 -12.35 -1.55
N GLU A 19 1.43 -12.98 -1.85
CA GLU A 19 2.23 -12.64 -3.04
C GLU A 19 1.42 -12.86 -4.32
N GLU A 20 0.66 -13.94 -4.42
CA GLU A 20 -0.20 -14.21 -5.56
C GLU A 20 -1.32 -13.19 -5.69
N TRP A 21 -1.92 -12.83 -4.57
CA TRP A 21 -2.98 -11.81 -4.53
C TRP A 21 -2.45 -10.43 -4.95
N VAL A 22 -1.25 -10.06 -4.50
CA VAL A 22 -0.61 -8.79 -4.90
C VAL A 22 -0.45 -8.73 -6.42
N GLU A 23 0.07 -9.78 -7.04
CA GLU A 23 0.27 -9.82 -8.49
C GLU A 23 -1.05 -9.77 -9.26
N ARG A 24 -2.09 -10.41 -8.75
CA ARG A 24 -3.37 -10.53 -9.45
C ARG A 24 -4.31 -9.36 -9.21
N ARG A 25 -4.33 -8.82 -8.00
CA ARG A 25 -5.33 -7.84 -7.57
C ARG A 25 -4.76 -6.47 -7.20
N SER A 26 -3.79 -6.44 -6.32
CA SER A 26 -3.32 -5.19 -5.71
C SER A 26 -2.49 -4.33 -6.67
N ARG A 27 -1.43 -4.90 -7.21
CA ARG A 27 -0.53 -4.15 -8.09
C ARG A 27 -1.22 -3.65 -9.35
N PRO A 28 -2.01 -4.48 -10.07
CA PRO A 28 -2.72 -3.97 -11.25
C PRO A 28 -3.66 -2.82 -10.93
N LEU A 29 -4.33 -2.85 -9.79
CA LEU A 29 -5.20 -1.75 -9.39
C LEU A 29 -4.42 -0.45 -9.21
N TRP A 30 -3.35 -0.48 -8.38
CA TRP A 30 -2.55 0.71 -8.12
C TRP A 30 -1.97 1.30 -9.41
N LEU A 31 -1.51 0.47 -10.32
CA LEU A 31 -0.87 0.93 -11.56
C LEU A 31 -1.84 1.52 -12.56
N ARG A 32 -3.15 1.24 -12.46
CA ARG A 32 -4.13 1.79 -13.41
C ARG A 32 -4.94 2.96 -12.87
N LEU A 33 -4.83 3.26 -11.56
CA LEU A 33 -5.53 4.40 -10.97
C LEU A 33 -4.90 5.70 -11.48
N PRO A 34 -5.69 6.61 -12.10
CA PRO A 34 -5.12 7.83 -12.69
C PRO A 34 -4.56 8.79 -11.63
N GLU A 35 -4.99 8.69 -10.37
CA GLU A 35 -4.49 9.52 -9.28
C GLU A 35 -3.06 9.17 -8.87
N VAL A 36 -2.59 7.97 -9.19
CA VAL A 36 -1.29 7.48 -8.73
C VAL A 36 -0.17 8.02 -9.61
N ARG A 37 0.76 8.75 -9.00
CA ARG A 37 1.95 9.32 -9.66
C ARG A 37 3.20 8.48 -9.43
N GLY A 38 3.24 7.73 -8.35
CA GLY A 38 4.34 6.84 -8.02
C GLY A 38 3.86 5.72 -7.13
N TYR A 39 4.52 4.57 -7.22
CA TYR A 39 4.15 3.40 -6.44
C TYR A 39 5.41 2.62 -6.13
N ARG A 40 5.70 2.42 -4.84
CA ARG A 40 6.90 1.74 -4.37
C ARG A 40 6.54 0.73 -3.30
N VAL A 41 7.16 -0.43 -3.38
CA VAL A 41 6.98 -1.49 -2.40
C VAL A 41 8.35 -1.85 -1.84
N TYR A 42 8.46 -1.85 -0.53
CA TYR A 42 9.68 -2.22 0.17
C TYR A 42 9.44 -3.45 1.03
N HIS A 43 10.43 -4.31 1.14
CA HIS A 43 10.44 -5.32 2.19
C HIS A 43 11.57 -5.00 3.17
N ASN A 44 11.39 -5.39 4.42
CA ASN A 44 12.39 -5.15 5.45
C ASN A 44 13.49 -6.20 5.31
N VAL A 45 14.72 -5.74 5.07
CA VAL A 45 15.86 -6.66 4.92
C VAL A 45 16.29 -7.28 6.25
N LEU A 46 15.84 -6.71 7.39
CA LEU A 46 16.01 -7.31 8.71
C LEU A 46 14.87 -8.31 8.92
N ALA A 47 15.09 -9.55 8.55
CA ALA A 47 14.05 -10.57 8.39
C ALA A 47 13.18 -10.83 9.63
N VAL A 48 13.68 -10.47 10.83
CA VAL A 48 12.95 -10.69 12.09
C VAL A 48 12.31 -9.41 12.62
N SER A 49 12.42 -8.30 11.88
CA SER A 49 11.92 -7.00 12.32
C SER A 49 10.56 -6.69 11.70
N THR A 50 9.80 -5.83 12.38
CA THR A 50 8.53 -5.28 11.90
C THR A 50 8.73 -3.78 11.65
N PRO A 51 8.08 -3.17 10.64
CA PRO A 51 7.17 -3.82 9.68
C PRO A 51 7.91 -4.67 8.65
N GLN A 52 7.27 -5.73 8.18
CA GLN A 52 7.87 -6.59 7.14
C GLN A 52 7.83 -5.93 5.77
N ARG A 53 6.80 -5.16 5.51
CA ARG A 53 6.55 -4.50 4.22
C ARG A 53 6.14 -3.05 4.40
N VAL A 54 6.53 -2.22 3.43
CA VAL A 54 6.12 -0.81 3.36
C VAL A 54 5.70 -0.53 1.93
N ILE A 55 4.54 0.09 1.77
CA ILE A 55 4.05 0.53 0.46
C ILE A 55 3.87 2.03 0.50
N GLN A 56 4.37 2.71 -0.53
CA GLN A 56 4.26 4.16 -0.68
C GLN A 56 3.61 4.48 -2.02
N VAL A 57 2.59 5.32 -1.98
CA VAL A 57 1.86 5.75 -3.17
C VAL A 57 1.87 7.27 -3.22
N ASP A 58 2.46 7.83 -4.27
CA ASP A 58 2.52 9.27 -4.48
C ASP A 58 1.30 9.74 -5.26
N MET A 59 0.75 10.88 -4.86
CA MET A 59 -0.37 11.52 -5.53
C MET A 59 -0.28 13.04 -5.37
N ASP A 60 -1.05 13.77 -6.15
CA ASP A 60 -0.92 15.23 -6.19
C ASP A 60 -1.35 15.90 -4.87
N ASP A 61 -2.46 15.44 -4.29
CA ASP A 61 -3.05 16.08 -3.12
C ASP A 61 -4.02 15.15 -2.39
N LEU A 62 -4.61 15.65 -1.29
CA LEU A 62 -5.59 14.92 -0.50
C LEU A 62 -6.88 14.63 -1.28
N ALA A 63 -7.25 15.46 -2.23
CA ALA A 63 -8.44 15.21 -3.04
C ALA A 63 -8.26 13.96 -3.90
N ALA A 64 -7.04 13.74 -4.43
CA ALA A 64 -6.72 12.52 -5.14
C ALA A 64 -6.88 11.28 -4.25
N LEU A 65 -6.39 11.37 -3.00
CA LEU A 65 -6.54 10.28 -2.03
C LEU A 65 -8.02 9.98 -1.75
N GLN A 66 -8.85 11.01 -1.59
CA GLN A 66 -10.28 10.83 -1.37
C GLN A 66 -10.95 10.12 -2.55
N ARG A 67 -10.57 10.46 -3.78
CA ARG A 67 -11.11 9.79 -4.97
C ARG A 67 -10.75 8.31 -4.99
N ILE A 68 -9.52 7.97 -4.59
CA ILE A 68 -9.10 6.57 -4.48
C ILE A 68 -9.95 5.85 -3.42
N PHE A 69 -10.11 6.44 -2.25
CA PHE A 69 -10.82 5.82 -1.13
C PHE A 69 -12.31 5.63 -1.40
N THR A 70 -12.89 6.36 -2.34
CA THR A 70 -14.30 6.20 -2.75
C THR A 70 -14.46 5.35 -4.00
N ASN A 71 -13.37 4.90 -4.61
CA ASN A 71 -13.40 4.01 -5.76
C ASN A 71 -13.86 2.62 -5.30
N GLU A 72 -14.94 2.09 -5.91
CA GLU A 72 -15.54 0.82 -5.48
C GLU A 72 -14.56 -0.36 -5.59
N GLU A 73 -13.78 -0.38 -6.65
CA GLU A 73 -12.81 -1.46 -6.84
C GLU A 73 -11.70 -1.39 -5.79
N PHE A 74 -11.22 -0.19 -5.48
CA PHE A 74 -10.24 0.00 -4.41
C PHE A 74 -10.77 -0.51 -3.08
N VAL A 75 -12.02 -0.18 -2.74
CA VAL A 75 -12.63 -0.62 -1.48
C VAL A 75 -12.65 -2.15 -1.39
N LYS A 76 -13.00 -2.83 -2.47
CA LYS A 76 -12.99 -4.29 -2.51
C LYS A 76 -11.60 -4.86 -2.31
N VAL A 77 -10.61 -4.32 -3.01
CA VAL A 77 -9.23 -4.79 -2.92
C VAL A 77 -8.67 -4.52 -1.52
N ARG A 78 -8.98 -3.37 -0.93
CA ARG A 78 -8.58 -3.06 0.44
C ARG A 78 -9.16 -4.05 1.45
N ASP A 79 -10.44 -4.41 1.30
CA ASP A 79 -11.07 -5.39 2.18
C ASP A 79 -10.38 -6.76 2.05
N GLU A 80 -10.04 -7.16 0.82
CA GLU A 80 -9.25 -8.39 0.60
C GLU A 80 -7.88 -8.31 1.29
N PHE A 81 -7.23 -7.16 1.18
CA PHE A 81 -5.92 -6.92 1.78
C PHE A 81 -5.91 -7.20 3.28
N HIS A 82 -6.95 -6.76 3.98
CA HIS A 82 -7.05 -6.95 5.43
C HIS A 82 -7.08 -8.42 5.84
N GLY A 83 -7.43 -9.31 4.93
CA GLY A 83 -7.41 -10.75 5.19
C GLY A 83 -6.02 -11.39 5.15
N TYR A 84 -5.01 -10.64 4.70
CA TYR A 84 -3.65 -11.18 4.54
C TYR A 84 -2.64 -10.57 5.50
N VAL A 85 -2.98 -9.45 6.16
CA VAL A 85 -2.01 -8.65 6.90
C VAL A 85 -2.42 -8.40 8.33
N CYS A 86 -1.43 -7.98 9.14
CA CYS A 86 -1.63 -7.55 10.53
C CYS A 86 -0.66 -6.42 10.85
N ASN A 87 -0.84 -5.80 12.02
CA ASN A 87 0.01 -4.72 12.51
C ASN A 87 0.14 -3.58 11.49
N MET A 88 -0.97 -3.26 10.82
CA MET A 88 -0.98 -2.22 9.79
C MET A 88 -1.09 -0.84 10.40
N THR A 89 -0.23 0.08 9.93
CA THR A 89 -0.31 1.52 10.21
C THR A 89 -0.30 2.29 8.92
N GLU A 90 -1.05 3.41 8.89
CA GLU A 90 -1.17 4.27 7.73
C GLU A 90 -0.70 5.67 8.07
N SER A 91 -0.06 6.33 7.10
CA SER A 91 0.41 7.70 7.25
C SER A 91 0.25 8.44 5.93
N ILE A 92 0.03 9.74 6.01
CA ILE A 92 0.05 10.63 4.86
C ILE A 92 1.24 11.56 5.07
N LEU A 93 2.20 11.48 4.15
CA LEU A 93 3.49 12.15 4.30
C LEU A 93 3.59 13.29 3.29
N SER A 94 4.16 14.41 3.75
CA SER A 94 4.53 15.52 2.89
C SER A 94 6.03 15.72 3.03
N LEU A 95 6.72 15.85 1.90
CA LEU A 95 8.15 16.01 1.91
C LEU A 95 8.53 17.37 2.51
N ILE A 96 9.37 17.37 3.53
CA ILE A 96 9.92 18.60 4.13
C ILE A 96 11.30 18.90 3.55
N PHE A 97 12.12 17.87 3.41
CA PHE A 97 13.51 18.04 2.96
C PHE A 97 14.00 16.75 2.31
N ALA A 98 14.78 16.92 1.25
CA ALA A 98 15.52 15.83 0.62
C ALA A 98 16.90 16.34 0.24
N LYS A 99 17.89 15.46 0.36
CA LYS A 99 19.22 15.75 -0.11
C LYS A 99 19.30 15.66 -1.61
#